data_3f7cf8dbdf8968be758372aafba971d1
#
_entry.id   3f7cf8dbdf8968be758372aafba971d1
#
_cell.length_a   1.000
_cell.length_b   1.000
_cell.length_c   1.000
_cell.angle_alpha   90.00
_cell.angle_beta   90.00
_cell.angle_gamma   90.00
#
_symmetry.space_group_name_H-M   'P 1'
#
loop_
_entity.id
_entity.type
_entity.pdbx_description
1 polymer ?
#
loop_
_entity_poly.entity_id
_entity_poly.type
_entity_poly.pdbx_seq_one_letter_code
_entity_poly.pdbx_strand_id
1 'polypeptide(L)'
;MINPNERKNMKRTIAKHNDREIIRNLQTWIDIATRQQLREGKAWYKEAQRFTRNLSKIHKVDKYIVAAVTSALSPNNKWLRNKLDANSLIAAFMEGRSIDSFKVCTYNANKRKAWSIMTDGAEIAAKSPKTHAFAMNIGRLSEKHVTIDKWHIRACLCKPSEGIVDTTESVTSAQYRRIEAITARLAEENKLKAYQLQAVIWVAIKQNWN
;
A
#
# COMPACT_ATOMS: atom_id res chain seq x y z
N MET A 1 -23.49 -31.11 -3.08
CA MET A 1 -23.75 -29.67 -2.94
C MET A 1 -23.17 -29.23 -1.62
N ILE A 2 -22.23 -28.28 -1.61
CA ILE A 2 -21.59 -27.77 -0.39
C ILE A 2 -22.62 -26.89 0.34
N ASN A 3 -22.81 -27.17 1.63
CA ASN A 3 -23.72 -26.43 2.53
C ASN A 3 -23.41 -24.91 2.49
N PRO A 4 -24.41 -24.01 2.38
CA PRO A 4 -24.19 -22.56 2.38
C PRO A 4 -23.38 -22.04 3.58
N ASN A 5 -23.49 -22.70 4.76
CA ASN A 5 -22.72 -22.36 5.95
C ASN A 5 -21.24 -22.80 5.86
N GLU A 6 -20.90 -23.83 5.10
CA GLU A 6 -19.52 -24.25 4.85
C GLU A 6 -18.80 -23.30 3.88
N ARG A 7 -19.53 -22.67 2.95
CA ARG A 7 -18.97 -21.61 2.08
C ARG A 7 -18.55 -20.35 2.85
N LYS A 8 -19.18 -20.03 3.98
CA LYS A 8 -18.79 -18.88 4.83
C LYS A 8 -17.46 -19.08 5.54
N ASN A 9 -17.02 -20.32 5.75
CA ASN A 9 -15.82 -20.63 6.53
C ASN A 9 -14.57 -20.94 5.68
N MET A 10 -14.69 -20.95 4.35
CA MET A 10 -13.51 -21.20 3.48
C MET A 10 -12.73 -19.91 3.25
N LYS A 11 -11.46 -19.90 3.66
CA LYS A 11 -10.52 -18.81 3.38
C LYS A 11 -10.44 -18.52 1.88
N ARG A 12 -10.78 -17.30 1.49
CA ARG A 12 -10.68 -16.85 0.09
C ARG A 12 -9.24 -16.54 -0.29
N THR A 13 -8.83 -16.96 -1.47
CA THR A 13 -7.46 -16.75 -1.97
C THR A 13 -7.46 -16.27 -3.42
N ILE A 14 -6.45 -15.50 -3.80
CA ILE A 14 -6.29 -15.01 -5.18
C ILE A 14 -6.17 -16.17 -6.19
N ALA A 15 -5.57 -17.29 -5.80
CA ALA A 15 -5.43 -18.46 -6.68
C ALA A 15 -6.77 -19.09 -7.11
N LYS A 16 -7.82 -18.93 -6.30
CA LYS A 16 -9.16 -19.47 -6.55
C LYS A 16 -10.11 -18.49 -7.27
N HIS A 17 -9.66 -17.27 -7.57
CA HIS A 17 -10.46 -16.24 -8.25
C HIS A 17 -9.91 -15.99 -9.65
N ASN A 18 -10.78 -16.01 -10.65
CA ASN A 18 -10.41 -15.61 -12.00
C ASN A 18 -10.40 -14.08 -12.16
N ASP A 19 -9.86 -13.57 -13.27
CA ASP A 19 -9.72 -12.11 -13.48
C ASP A 19 -11.07 -11.39 -13.52
N ARG A 20 -12.10 -12.02 -14.11
CA ARG A 20 -13.45 -11.42 -14.18
C ARG A 20 -14.07 -11.22 -12.79
N GLU A 21 -13.83 -12.17 -11.88
CA GLU A 21 -14.30 -12.07 -10.50
C GLU A 21 -13.56 -10.95 -9.75
N ILE A 22 -12.24 -10.87 -9.90
CA ILE A 22 -11.43 -9.81 -9.29
C ILE A 22 -11.87 -8.44 -9.80
N ILE A 23 -12.00 -8.27 -11.12
CA ILE A 23 -12.45 -7.01 -11.75
C ILE A 23 -13.81 -6.62 -11.21
N ARG A 24 -14.78 -7.54 -11.21
CA ARG A 24 -16.14 -7.28 -10.71
C ARG A 24 -16.13 -6.87 -9.24
N ASN A 25 -15.33 -7.53 -8.40
CA ASN A 25 -15.23 -7.18 -6.99
C ASN A 25 -14.64 -5.78 -6.81
N LEU A 26 -13.52 -5.47 -7.46
CA LEU A 26 -12.90 -4.14 -7.41
C LEU A 26 -13.84 -3.05 -7.93
N GLN A 27 -14.55 -3.30 -9.06
CA GLN A 27 -15.51 -2.35 -9.62
C GLN A 27 -16.65 -2.07 -8.63
N THR A 28 -17.15 -3.09 -7.95
CA THR A 28 -18.22 -2.90 -6.95
C THR A 28 -17.79 -1.97 -5.81
N TRP A 29 -16.52 -2.02 -5.37
CA TRP A 29 -15.98 -1.10 -4.37
C TRP A 29 -15.87 0.35 -4.89
N ILE A 30 -15.60 0.52 -6.20
CA ILE A 30 -15.57 1.84 -6.84
C ILE A 30 -17.00 2.41 -6.94
N ASP A 31 -17.96 1.58 -7.36
CA ASP A 31 -19.35 1.98 -7.60
C ASP A 31 -20.05 2.44 -6.33
N ILE A 32 -19.75 1.83 -5.18
CA ILE A 32 -20.33 2.23 -3.88
C ILE A 32 -19.60 3.40 -3.23
N ALA A 33 -18.41 3.77 -3.75
CA ALA A 33 -17.63 4.85 -3.15
C ALA A 33 -18.39 6.19 -3.23
N THR A 34 -18.62 6.80 -2.09
CA THR A 34 -19.25 8.12 -2.00
C THR A 34 -18.39 9.18 -2.68
N ARG A 35 -19.00 10.33 -3.04
CA ARG A 35 -18.26 11.49 -3.58
C ARG A 35 -17.13 11.95 -2.66
N GLN A 36 -17.31 11.82 -1.34
CA GLN A 36 -16.28 12.14 -0.35
C GLN A 36 -15.14 11.13 -0.42
N GLN A 37 -15.43 9.81 -0.41
CA GLN A 37 -14.42 8.75 -0.51
C GLN A 37 -13.61 8.84 -1.80
N LEU A 38 -14.25 9.17 -2.92
CA LEU A 38 -13.59 9.43 -4.21
C LEU A 38 -12.61 10.61 -4.11
N ARG A 39 -13.00 11.73 -3.47
CA ARG A 39 -12.11 12.88 -3.26
C ARG A 39 -10.93 12.52 -2.35
N GLU A 40 -11.20 11.88 -1.23
CA GLU A 40 -10.17 11.46 -0.26
C GLU A 40 -9.17 10.50 -0.90
N GLY A 41 -9.62 9.46 -1.60
CA GLY A 41 -8.76 8.51 -2.29
C GLY A 41 -7.88 9.18 -3.36
N LYS A 42 -8.48 10.04 -4.21
CA LYS A 42 -7.72 10.80 -5.24
C LYS A 42 -6.66 11.73 -4.63
N ALA A 43 -6.92 12.27 -3.45
CA ALA A 43 -6.04 13.23 -2.77
C ALA A 43 -4.95 12.54 -1.92
N TRP A 44 -5.15 11.30 -1.49
CA TRP A 44 -4.33 10.63 -0.49
C TRP A 44 -2.83 10.62 -0.86
N TYR A 45 -2.51 10.18 -2.06
CA TYR A 45 -1.12 10.14 -2.52
C TYR A 45 -0.50 11.52 -2.72
N LYS A 46 -1.30 12.57 -2.98
CA LYS A 46 -0.78 13.95 -3.10
C LYS A 46 -0.18 14.43 -1.77
N GLU A 47 -0.82 14.10 -0.64
CA GLU A 47 -0.29 14.41 0.70
C GLU A 47 1.00 13.64 0.95
N ALA A 48 1.02 12.34 0.69
CA ALA A 48 2.20 11.50 0.88
C ALA A 48 3.38 11.95 0.00
N GLN A 49 3.13 12.32 -1.24
CA GLN A 49 4.13 12.87 -2.16
C GLN A 49 4.68 14.22 -1.72
N ARG A 50 3.83 15.07 -1.12
CA ARG A 50 4.27 16.34 -0.52
C ARG A 50 5.16 16.10 0.68
N PHE A 51 4.78 15.16 1.54
CA PHE A 51 5.58 14.77 2.71
C PHE A 51 6.97 14.29 2.30
N THR A 52 7.09 13.31 1.41
CA THR A 52 8.39 12.77 0.99
C THR A 52 9.27 13.82 0.33
N ARG A 53 8.70 14.68 -0.52
CA ARG A 53 9.42 15.81 -1.13
C ARG A 53 9.92 16.80 -0.11
N ASN A 54 9.12 17.16 0.90
CA ASN A 54 9.52 18.09 1.93
C ASN A 54 10.63 17.49 2.81
N LEU A 55 10.49 16.22 3.20
CA LEU A 55 11.48 15.53 4.01
C LEU A 55 12.83 15.40 3.28
N SER A 56 12.79 15.10 1.96
CA SER A 56 13.96 15.09 1.08
C SER A 56 14.70 16.45 1.09
N LYS A 57 13.95 17.56 1.01
CA LYS A 57 14.53 18.90 1.05
C LYS A 57 15.13 19.24 2.43
N ILE A 58 14.44 18.90 3.51
CA ILE A 58 14.89 19.20 4.89
C ILE A 58 16.22 18.50 5.18
N HIS A 59 16.30 17.20 4.87
CA HIS A 59 17.49 16.41 5.17
C HIS A 59 18.51 16.37 4.04
N LYS A 60 18.25 16.98 2.88
CA LYS A 60 19.06 16.92 1.65
C LYS A 60 19.38 15.48 1.21
N VAL A 61 18.42 14.58 1.39
CA VAL A 61 18.48 13.17 1.00
C VAL A 61 17.68 12.95 -0.28
N ASP A 62 18.14 12.07 -1.15
CA ASP A 62 17.45 11.74 -2.39
C ASP A 62 15.97 11.34 -2.13
N LYS A 63 15.08 11.81 -2.97
CA LYS A 63 13.64 11.60 -2.81
C LYS A 63 13.26 10.12 -2.86
N TYR A 64 13.94 9.31 -3.66
CA TYR A 64 13.65 7.88 -3.71
C TYR A 64 14.09 7.18 -2.43
N ILE A 65 15.23 7.55 -1.87
CA ILE A 65 15.68 7.05 -0.56
C ILE A 65 14.64 7.39 0.52
N VAL A 66 14.20 8.65 0.59
CA VAL A 66 13.17 9.08 1.56
C VAL A 66 11.86 8.30 1.38
N ALA A 67 11.41 8.11 0.15
CA ALA A 67 10.21 7.34 -0.15
C ALA A 67 10.38 5.86 0.23
N ALA A 68 11.53 5.26 -0.07
CA ALA A 68 11.84 3.87 0.26
C ALA A 68 11.92 3.63 1.78
N VAL A 69 12.56 4.53 2.54
CA VAL A 69 12.59 4.52 4.02
C VAL A 69 11.17 4.60 4.58
N THR A 70 10.38 5.59 4.12
CA THR A 70 9.00 5.78 4.57
C THR A 70 8.15 4.55 4.27
N SER A 71 8.34 3.94 3.11
CA SER A 71 7.65 2.73 2.70
C SER A 71 8.05 1.51 3.55
N ALA A 72 9.35 1.35 3.84
CA ALA A 72 9.84 0.24 4.65
C ALA A 72 9.30 0.28 6.09
N LEU A 73 9.04 1.47 6.63
CA LEU A 73 8.49 1.68 7.97
C LEU A 73 6.95 1.59 8.04
N SER A 74 6.26 1.48 6.89
CA SER A 74 4.79 1.53 6.83
C SER A 74 4.05 0.28 7.34
N PRO A 75 4.59 -0.95 7.33
CA PRO A 75 3.84 -2.13 7.77
C PRO A 75 3.42 -2.02 9.25
N ASN A 76 2.13 -2.24 9.50
CA ASN A 76 1.50 -2.14 10.83
C ASN A 76 1.72 -0.78 11.53
N ASN A 77 1.89 0.29 10.77
CA ASN A 77 2.10 1.63 11.28
C ASN A 77 0.97 2.58 10.79
N LYS A 78 0.48 3.42 11.69
CA LYS A 78 -0.47 4.48 11.30
C LYS A 78 0.27 5.56 10.51
N TRP A 79 -0.34 6.13 9.47
CA TRP A 79 0.31 7.06 8.56
C TRP A 79 1.00 8.25 9.26
N LEU A 80 0.30 8.87 10.21
CA LEU A 80 0.88 9.98 10.97
C LEU A 80 2.16 9.54 11.72
N ARG A 81 2.12 8.38 12.38
CA ARG A 81 3.28 7.85 13.10
C ARG A 81 4.39 7.42 12.15
N ASN A 82 4.04 6.82 11.00
CA ASN A 82 5.01 6.47 9.97
C ASN A 82 5.81 7.70 9.48
N LYS A 83 5.13 8.85 9.33
CA LYS A 83 5.81 10.10 8.97
C LYS A 83 6.84 10.54 10.03
N LEU A 84 6.49 10.42 11.31
CA LEU A 84 7.40 10.74 12.42
C LEU A 84 8.58 9.75 12.48
N ASP A 85 8.30 8.47 12.35
CA ASP A 85 9.33 7.42 12.37
C ASP A 85 10.33 7.58 11.21
N ALA A 86 9.85 7.91 10.00
CA ALA A 86 10.69 8.18 8.84
C ALA A 86 11.59 9.40 9.06
N ASN A 87 11.03 10.50 9.57
CA ASN A 87 11.80 11.69 9.91
C ASN A 87 12.87 11.40 10.96
N SER A 88 12.51 10.70 12.04
CA SER A 88 13.45 10.37 13.13
C SER A 88 14.57 9.44 12.65
N LEU A 89 14.29 8.47 11.78
CA LEU A 89 15.29 7.58 11.23
C LEU A 89 16.28 8.34 10.35
N ILE A 90 15.77 9.14 9.42
CA ILE A 90 16.61 9.91 8.50
C ILE A 90 17.46 10.93 9.29
N ALA A 91 16.88 11.65 10.25
CA ALA A 91 17.62 12.57 11.10
C ALA A 91 18.74 11.84 11.86
N ALA A 92 18.43 10.72 12.52
CA ALA A 92 19.43 9.94 13.25
C ALA A 92 20.60 9.48 12.37
N PHE A 93 20.30 9.03 11.15
CA PHE A 93 21.32 8.62 10.18
C PHE A 93 22.19 9.80 9.75
N MET A 94 21.59 10.95 9.40
CA MET A 94 22.32 12.15 8.96
C MET A 94 23.18 12.77 10.07
N GLU A 95 22.78 12.57 11.32
CA GLU A 95 23.52 13.02 12.52
C GLU A 95 24.60 12.00 12.96
N GLY A 96 24.80 10.90 12.24
CA GLY A 96 25.77 9.84 12.60
C GLY A 96 25.42 9.06 13.86
N ARG A 97 24.13 9.11 14.29
CA ARG A 97 23.67 8.37 15.48
C ARG A 97 23.49 6.89 15.17
N SER A 98 23.56 6.06 16.20
CA SER A 98 23.29 4.61 16.09
C SER A 98 21.82 4.35 15.76
N ILE A 99 21.56 3.25 15.03
CA ILE A 99 20.20 2.72 14.80
C ILE A 99 19.45 2.49 16.10
N ASP A 100 20.12 2.19 17.19
CA ASP A 100 19.49 1.90 18.49
C ASP A 100 19.12 3.16 19.29
N SER A 101 19.55 4.36 18.84
CA SER A 101 19.32 5.62 19.53
C SER A 101 17.88 6.13 19.49
N PHE A 102 16.98 5.48 18.71
CA PHE A 102 15.58 5.89 18.57
C PHE A 102 14.65 4.67 18.42
N LYS A 103 13.34 4.90 18.67
CA LYS A 103 12.30 3.86 18.54
C LYS A 103 11.39 4.19 17.37
N VAL A 104 10.84 3.14 16.72
CA VAL A 104 9.81 3.22 15.69
C VAL A 104 8.58 2.40 16.11
N CYS A 105 7.40 2.73 15.56
CA CYS A 105 6.15 2.02 15.83
C CYS A 105 5.87 0.87 14.85
N THR A 106 6.92 0.26 14.33
CA THR A 106 6.85 -0.93 13.48
C THR A 106 7.86 -1.97 13.96
N TYR A 107 7.92 -3.13 13.31
CA TYR A 107 8.85 -4.20 13.70
C TYR A 107 10.31 -3.79 13.52
N ASN A 108 11.19 -4.30 14.39
CA ASN A 108 12.63 -4.06 14.29
C ASN A 108 13.23 -4.50 12.94
N ALA A 109 12.67 -5.52 12.30
CA ALA A 109 13.07 -5.92 10.94
C ALA A 109 12.82 -4.81 9.92
N ASN A 110 11.70 -4.09 10.03
CA ASN A 110 11.38 -2.94 9.16
C ASN A 110 12.31 -1.76 9.45
N LYS A 111 12.64 -1.51 10.71
CA LYS A 111 13.61 -0.49 11.12
C LYS A 111 14.98 -0.76 10.52
N ARG A 112 15.48 -2.01 10.64
CA ARG A 112 16.75 -2.43 10.03
C ARG A 112 16.73 -2.29 8.50
N LYS A 113 15.64 -2.72 7.85
CA LYS A 113 15.46 -2.54 6.40
C LYS A 113 15.52 -1.06 6.00
N ALA A 114 14.82 -0.19 6.72
CA ALA A 114 14.84 1.24 6.46
C ALA A 114 16.23 1.87 6.68
N TRP A 115 16.96 1.38 7.68
CA TRP A 115 18.34 1.78 7.91
C TRP A 115 19.27 1.34 6.77
N SER A 116 19.17 0.09 6.30
CA SER A 116 19.94 -0.40 5.15
C SER A 116 19.63 0.37 3.87
N ILE A 117 18.42 0.91 3.72
CA ILE A 117 18.11 1.81 2.59
C ILE A 117 18.94 3.09 2.66
N MET A 118 19.20 3.62 3.85
CA MET A 118 20.06 4.78 4.02
C MET A 118 21.54 4.49 3.75
N THR A 119 22.02 3.28 4.08
CA THR A 119 23.42 2.87 3.87
C THR A 119 23.70 2.37 2.46
N ASP A 120 22.81 1.51 1.93
CA ASP A 120 23.08 0.69 0.74
C ASP A 120 22.26 1.13 -0.48
N GLY A 121 21.31 2.06 -0.28
CA GLY A 121 20.50 2.62 -1.36
C GLY A 121 19.05 2.11 -1.42
N ALA A 122 18.24 2.84 -2.17
CA ALA A 122 16.81 2.62 -2.29
C ALA A 122 16.41 1.28 -2.94
N GLU A 123 17.33 0.64 -3.65
CA GLU A 123 17.14 -0.66 -4.33
C GLU A 123 16.78 -1.80 -3.36
N ILE A 124 17.16 -1.64 -2.09
CA ILE A 124 16.72 -2.55 -1.01
C ILE A 124 15.18 -2.67 -0.95
N ALA A 125 14.46 -1.60 -1.26
CA ALA A 125 13.01 -1.61 -1.31
C ALA A 125 12.46 -2.51 -2.44
N ALA A 126 13.18 -2.66 -3.55
CA ALA A 126 12.78 -3.46 -4.70
C ALA A 126 12.68 -4.96 -4.40
N LYS A 127 13.34 -5.44 -3.35
CA LYS A 127 13.24 -6.84 -2.88
C LYS A 127 11.83 -7.24 -2.40
N SER A 128 10.94 -6.26 -2.19
CA SER A 128 9.55 -6.50 -1.77
C SER A 128 8.61 -5.71 -2.69
N PRO A 129 7.79 -6.36 -3.53
CA PRO A 129 6.91 -5.70 -4.50
C PRO A 129 6.04 -4.61 -3.87
N LYS A 130 5.43 -4.87 -2.71
CA LYS A 130 4.59 -3.90 -1.99
C LYS A 130 5.40 -2.69 -1.52
N THR A 131 6.59 -2.92 -0.91
CA THR A 131 7.44 -1.83 -0.42
C THR A 131 7.93 -0.98 -1.59
N HIS A 132 8.32 -1.63 -2.69
CA HIS A 132 8.74 -0.94 -3.90
C HIS A 132 7.60 -0.08 -4.49
N ALA A 133 6.45 -0.69 -4.76
CA ALA A 133 5.31 0.02 -5.33
C ALA A 133 4.88 1.22 -4.47
N PHE A 134 4.86 1.05 -3.13
CA PHE A 134 4.52 2.15 -2.24
C PHE A 134 5.56 3.27 -2.29
N ALA A 135 6.86 2.96 -2.31
CA ALA A 135 7.93 3.94 -2.47
C ALA A 135 7.79 4.71 -3.80
N MET A 136 7.55 4.00 -4.92
CA MET A 136 7.35 4.62 -6.23
C MET A 136 6.16 5.58 -6.24
N ASN A 137 5.06 5.21 -5.58
CA ASN A 137 3.84 6.01 -5.52
C ASN A 137 4.00 7.26 -4.63
N ILE A 138 4.52 7.12 -3.40
CA ILE A 138 4.71 8.27 -2.49
C ILE A 138 5.90 9.15 -2.89
N GLY A 139 6.88 8.61 -3.59
CA GLY A 139 7.98 9.36 -4.20
C GLY A 139 7.58 10.09 -5.49
N ARG A 140 6.40 9.80 -6.07
CA ARG A 140 6.01 10.23 -7.42
C ARG A 140 7.09 9.89 -8.45
N LEU A 141 7.56 8.66 -8.42
CA LEU A 141 8.63 8.16 -9.29
C LEU A 141 8.07 7.33 -10.44
N SER A 142 6.87 6.78 -10.29
CA SER A 142 6.15 6.04 -11.32
C SER A 142 4.64 6.13 -11.11
N GLU A 143 3.89 6.13 -12.19
CA GLU A 143 2.41 6.08 -12.19
C GLU A 143 1.88 4.66 -12.48
N LYS A 144 2.78 3.71 -12.81
CA LYS A 144 2.42 2.35 -13.21
C LYS A 144 2.25 1.39 -12.04
N HIS A 145 2.87 1.69 -10.89
CA HIS A 145 2.85 0.81 -9.73
C HIS A 145 1.57 0.97 -8.90
N VAL A 146 1.11 -0.15 -8.35
CA VAL A 146 -0.03 -0.21 -7.44
C VAL A 146 0.39 -0.84 -6.12
N THR A 147 0.13 -0.18 -5.01
CA THR A 147 0.41 -0.73 -3.67
C THR A 147 -0.65 -1.76 -3.30
N ILE A 148 -0.34 -3.05 -3.50
CA ILE A 148 -1.24 -4.15 -3.14
C ILE A 148 -1.02 -4.50 -1.66
N ASP A 149 -1.86 -3.94 -0.80
CA ASP A 149 -1.88 -4.26 0.63
C ASP A 149 -3.01 -5.25 0.97
N LYS A 150 -3.11 -5.64 2.23
CA LYS A 150 -4.16 -6.57 2.67
C LYS A 150 -5.58 -6.09 2.36
N TRP A 151 -5.82 -4.79 2.38
CA TRP A 151 -7.14 -4.24 2.08
C TRP A 151 -7.46 -4.35 0.59
N HIS A 152 -6.45 -4.11 -0.26
CA HIS A 152 -6.62 -4.29 -1.70
C HIS A 152 -6.82 -5.77 -2.07
N ILE A 153 -6.09 -6.69 -1.41
CA ILE A 153 -6.31 -8.14 -1.57
C ILE A 153 -7.74 -8.51 -1.16
N ARG A 154 -8.23 -8.00 -0.04
CA ARG A 154 -9.63 -8.20 0.39
C ARG A 154 -10.63 -7.66 -0.62
N ALA A 155 -10.40 -6.47 -1.16
CA ALA A 155 -11.25 -5.90 -2.19
C ALA A 155 -11.28 -6.76 -3.46
N CYS A 156 -10.17 -7.42 -3.83
CA CYS A 156 -10.15 -8.38 -4.94
C CYS A 156 -11.02 -9.62 -4.67
N LEU A 157 -11.15 -10.03 -3.41
CA LEU A 157 -11.73 -11.31 -3.01
C LEU A 157 -13.19 -11.21 -2.53
N CYS A 158 -13.64 -10.01 -2.16
CA CYS A 158 -14.94 -9.81 -1.52
C CYS A 158 -15.65 -8.58 -2.06
N LYS A 159 -16.95 -8.68 -2.19
CA LYS A 159 -17.85 -7.54 -2.45
C LYS A 159 -18.27 -6.88 -1.14
N PRO A 160 -18.67 -5.60 -1.16
CA PRO A 160 -19.18 -4.90 0.02
C PRO A 160 -20.34 -5.62 0.71
N SER A 161 -21.22 -6.23 -0.07
CA SER A 161 -22.43 -6.93 0.43
C SER A 161 -22.13 -8.25 1.17
N GLU A 162 -20.90 -8.76 1.11
CA GLU A 162 -20.55 -10.06 1.71
C GLU A 162 -20.07 -9.94 3.16
N GLY A 163 -19.83 -8.71 3.64
CA GLY A 163 -19.34 -8.45 4.99
C GLY A 163 -17.88 -8.90 5.19
N ILE A 164 -17.51 -9.16 6.45
CA ILE A 164 -16.17 -9.64 6.81
C ILE A 164 -16.03 -11.11 6.44
N VAL A 165 -15.14 -11.42 5.51
CA VAL A 165 -14.82 -12.78 5.06
C VAL A 165 -13.34 -13.07 5.34
N ASP A 166 -13.02 -14.29 5.76
CA ASP A 166 -11.62 -14.69 5.91
C ASP A 166 -10.92 -14.73 4.55
N THR A 167 -9.85 -13.99 4.42
CA THR A 167 -9.09 -13.84 3.18
C THR A 167 -7.61 -14.02 3.44
N THR A 168 -6.86 -14.45 2.40
CA THR A 168 -5.40 -14.34 2.47
C THR A 168 -4.97 -12.88 2.62
N GLU A 169 -3.92 -12.63 3.36
CA GLU A 169 -3.33 -11.30 3.52
C GLU A 169 -2.00 -11.15 2.76
N SER A 170 -1.51 -12.25 2.17
CA SER A 170 -0.28 -12.28 1.40
C SER A 170 -0.52 -12.93 0.03
N VAL A 171 0.30 -12.53 -0.94
CA VAL A 171 0.25 -13.03 -2.32
C VAL A 171 1.66 -13.30 -2.82
N THR A 172 1.80 -14.23 -3.76
CA THR A 172 3.07 -14.48 -4.46
C THR A 172 3.40 -13.29 -5.38
N SER A 173 4.66 -13.19 -5.82
CA SER A 173 5.07 -12.14 -6.77
C SER A 173 4.29 -12.21 -8.10
N ALA A 174 3.93 -13.41 -8.56
CA ALA A 174 3.11 -13.57 -9.76
C ALA A 174 1.68 -13.06 -9.55
N GLN A 175 1.06 -13.40 -8.42
CA GLN A 175 -0.26 -12.91 -8.05
C GLN A 175 -0.26 -11.38 -7.84
N TYR A 176 0.80 -10.83 -7.26
CA TYR A 176 0.97 -9.39 -7.10
C TYR A 176 0.93 -8.69 -8.47
N ARG A 177 1.78 -9.13 -9.40
CA ARG A 177 1.80 -8.57 -10.77
C ARG A 177 0.46 -8.71 -11.49
N ARG A 178 -0.22 -9.83 -11.32
CA ARG A 178 -1.56 -10.04 -11.88
C ARG A 178 -2.58 -9.02 -11.36
N ILE A 179 -2.64 -8.82 -10.04
CA ILE A 179 -3.54 -7.83 -9.41
C ILE A 179 -3.15 -6.41 -9.85
N GLU A 180 -1.88 -6.11 -9.89
CA GLU A 180 -1.36 -4.80 -10.33
C GLU A 180 -1.82 -4.48 -11.76
N ALA A 181 -1.68 -5.42 -12.70
CA ALA A 181 -2.13 -5.28 -14.09
C ALA A 181 -3.66 -5.08 -14.18
N ILE A 182 -4.44 -5.88 -13.45
CA ILE A 182 -5.90 -5.74 -13.38
C ILE A 182 -6.29 -4.35 -12.86
N THR A 183 -5.67 -3.92 -11.77
CA THR A 183 -5.97 -2.62 -11.14
C THR A 183 -5.59 -1.45 -12.06
N ALA A 184 -4.45 -1.55 -12.76
CA ALA A 184 -4.02 -0.52 -13.70
C ALA A 184 -5.01 -0.36 -14.88
N ARG A 185 -5.45 -1.48 -15.49
CA ARG A 185 -6.46 -1.47 -16.55
C ARG A 185 -7.78 -0.87 -16.07
N LEU A 186 -8.26 -1.30 -14.90
CA LEU A 186 -9.49 -0.80 -14.32
C LEU A 186 -9.40 0.71 -13.99
N ALA A 187 -8.22 1.20 -13.65
CA ALA A 187 -7.98 2.62 -13.41
C ALA A 187 -8.13 3.44 -14.70
N GLU A 188 -7.60 2.94 -15.82
CA GLU A 188 -7.76 3.58 -17.14
C GLU A 188 -9.24 3.68 -17.54
N GLU A 189 -10.00 2.59 -17.39
CA GLU A 189 -11.45 2.54 -17.64
C GLU A 189 -12.22 3.56 -16.79
N ASN A 190 -11.77 3.81 -15.54
CA ASN A 190 -12.34 4.78 -14.60
C ASN A 190 -11.71 6.20 -14.69
N LYS A 191 -10.85 6.47 -15.68
CA LYS A 191 -10.14 7.76 -15.88
C LYS A 191 -9.34 8.21 -14.66
N LEU A 192 -8.68 7.25 -13.99
CA LEU A 192 -7.83 7.44 -12.82
C LEU A 192 -6.42 6.92 -13.06
N LYS A 193 -5.45 7.43 -12.31
CA LYS A 193 -4.14 6.78 -12.20
C LYS A 193 -4.26 5.51 -11.35
N ALA A 194 -3.46 4.50 -11.63
CA ALA A 194 -3.53 3.21 -10.96
C ALA A 194 -3.46 3.30 -9.42
N TYR A 195 -2.55 4.11 -8.88
CA TYR A 195 -2.44 4.35 -7.45
C TYR A 195 -3.64 5.15 -6.88
N GLN A 196 -4.29 6.01 -7.69
CA GLN A 196 -5.49 6.73 -7.24
C GLN A 196 -6.68 5.78 -7.10
N LEU A 197 -6.87 4.88 -8.06
CA LEU A 197 -7.90 3.85 -7.97
C LEU A 197 -7.68 2.98 -6.73
N GLN A 198 -6.45 2.53 -6.52
CA GLN A 198 -6.10 1.75 -5.33
C GLN A 198 -6.45 2.50 -4.04
N ALA A 199 -6.14 3.80 -3.95
CA ALA A 199 -6.45 4.60 -2.77
C ALA A 199 -7.97 4.83 -2.59
N VAL A 200 -8.73 5.00 -3.67
CA VAL A 200 -10.21 5.09 -3.61
C VAL A 200 -10.80 3.80 -3.03
N ILE A 201 -10.37 2.64 -3.54
CA ILE A 201 -10.81 1.33 -3.04
C ILE A 201 -10.41 1.16 -1.58
N TRP A 202 -9.18 1.57 -1.20
CA TRP A 202 -8.70 1.49 0.18
C TRP A 202 -9.53 2.34 1.14
N VAL A 203 -9.92 3.56 0.75
CA VAL A 203 -10.80 4.42 1.55
C VAL A 203 -12.18 3.80 1.67
N ALA A 204 -12.76 3.35 0.55
CA ALA A 204 -14.08 2.74 0.52
C ALA A 204 -14.14 1.49 1.42
N ILE A 205 -13.21 0.55 1.26
CA ILE A 205 -13.22 -0.69 2.04
C ILE A 205 -12.98 -0.42 3.53
N LYS A 206 -12.06 0.48 3.90
CA LYS A 206 -11.80 0.79 5.30
C LYS A 206 -12.95 1.45 6.03
N GLN A 207 -13.71 2.29 5.36
CA GLN A 207 -14.84 3.00 5.96
C GLN A 207 -16.12 2.16 5.99
N ASN A 208 -16.24 1.18 5.10
CA ASN A 208 -17.39 0.28 5.06
C ASN A 208 -17.18 -1.06 5.79
N TRP A 209 -15.93 -1.36 6.21
CA TRP A 209 -15.58 -2.62 6.88
C TRP A 209 -15.45 -2.50 8.41
N ASN A 210 -15.59 -1.28 8.96
CA ASN A 210 -15.52 -1.04 10.40
C ASN A 210 -16.89 -1.16 11.05
#